data_410f8548f33494364d9966ed1c800aa1
#
_entry.id   410f8548f33494364d9966ed1c800aa1
#
_cell.length_a   1.000
_cell.length_b   1.000
_cell.length_c   1.000
_cell.angle_alpha   90.00
_cell.angle_beta   90.00
_cell.angle_gamma   90.00
#
_symmetry.space_group_name_H-M   'P 1'
#
loop_
_entity.id
_entity.type
_entity.pdbx_description
1 polymer ?
#
loop_
_entity_poly.entity_id
_entity_poly.type
_entity_poly.pdbx_seq_one_letter_code
_entity_poly.pdbx_strand_id
1 'polypeptide(L)'
;ALLETRARVRGEAAKARFAAVPDPRLREWCYGELEGEPGELLHAVLDAGFGRSLSFEEHNRRLPEVADVIANADSSGRAERFDAIEARLVRFLSEAGDAVRSTGGGNVLVVTHSFVVRTLVYLIDPARVNDPVKIPNTSVTRIGYDGERFILGEVGSTDWSV
;
A
#
# COMPACT_ATOMS: atom_id res chain seq x y z
N ALA A 1 1.63 20.54 -4.64
CA ALA A 1 1.88 21.62 -3.64
C ALA A 1 2.69 21.12 -2.42
N LEU A 2 2.51 19.87 -1.94
CA LEU A 2 3.25 19.31 -0.80
C LEU A 2 4.71 18.95 -1.11
N LEU A 3 5.04 18.63 -2.35
CA LEU A 3 6.39 18.26 -2.78
C LEU A 3 7.32 19.47 -3.00
N GLU A 4 6.77 20.64 -3.30
CA GLU A 4 7.56 21.86 -3.49
C GLU A 4 8.06 22.49 -2.17
N THR A 5 7.44 22.20 -1.05
CA THR A 5 7.74 22.86 0.23
C THR A 5 9.03 22.33 0.89
N ARG A 6 9.48 21.12 0.57
CA ARG A 6 10.64 20.49 1.23
C ARG A 6 11.99 20.70 0.55
N ALA A 7 12.03 21.10 -0.70
CA ALA A 7 13.28 21.51 -1.37
C ALA A 7 13.92 22.78 -0.76
N ARG A 8 13.20 23.48 0.13
CA ARG A 8 13.66 24.73 0.76
C ARG A 8 14.49 24.59 2.04
N VAL A 9 14.65 23.40 2.59
CA VAL A 9 15.27 23.24 3.93
C VAL A 9 16.79 23.04 3.89
N ARG A 10 17.40 22.78 2.75
CA ARG A 10 18.86 22.78 2.60
C ARG A 10 19.28 23.74 1.50
N GLY A 11 19.63 24.93 1.85
CA GLY A 11 20.29 26.06 1.24
C GLY A 11 21.09 25.89 -0.06
N GLU A 12 20.66 25.10 -1.03
CA GLU A 12 21.08 25.19 -2.41
C GLU A 12 19.95 24.69 -3.31
N ALA A 13 19.49 25.57 -4.19
CA ALA A 13 18.33 25.37 -5.04
C ALA A 13 18.65 24.42 -6.20
N ALA A 14 18.71 23.13 -5.96
CA ALA A 14 18.37 22.17 -6.98
C ALA A 14 16.84 22.17 -7.11
N LYS A 15 16.29 22.90 -8.08
CA LYS A 15 14.91 22.75 -8.54
C LYS A 15 14.76 21.38 -9.18
N ALA A 16 14.82 20.32 -8.39
CA ALA A 16 14.38 19.01 -8.81
C ALA A 16 12.88 19.14 -9.06
N ARG A 17 12.48 19.31 -10.29
CA ARG A 17 11.09 19.21 -10.73
C ARG A 17 10.75 17.73 -10.69
N PHE A 18 10.19 17.28 -9.57
CA PHE A 18 9.59 15.96 -9.50
C PHE A 18 8.31 15.99 -10.33
N ALA A 19 8.31 15.31 -11.46
CA ALA A 19 7.10 15.03 -12.20
C ALA A 19 6.45 13.78 -11.55
N ALA A 20 5.24 13.94 -11.01
CA ALA A 20 4.48 12.77 -10.56
C ALA A 20 4.02 11.99 -11.79
N VAL A 21 4.34 10.69 -11.82
CA VAL A 21 3.88 9.77 -12.86
C VAL A 21 2.77 8.92 -12.25
N PRO A 22 1.52 9.05 -12.72
CA PRO A 22 0.43 8.21 -12.24
C PRO A 22 0.60 6.77 -12.70
N ASP A 23 0.44 5.83 -11.77
CA ASP A 23 0.46 4.41 -12.06
C ASP A 23 -0.81 3.76 -11.49
N PRO A 24 -1.70 3.18 -12.33
CA PRO A 24 -2.95 2.58 -11.88
C PRO A 24 -2.74 1.37 -10.98
N ARG A 25 -1.56 0.77 -10.98
CA ARG A 25 -1.22 -0.35 -10.10
C ARG A 25 -1.10 0.05 -8.63
N LEU A 26 -0.95 1.36 -8.36
CA LEU A 26 -0.83 1.94 -7.02
C LEU A 26 -2.15 2.45 -6.46
N ARG A 27 -3.27 2.26 -7.17
CA ARG A 27 -4.60 2.62 -6.65
C ARG A 27 -4.93 1.80 -5.41
N GLU A 28 -5.84 2.30 -4.57
CA GLU A 28 -6.38 1.51 -3.45
C GLU A 28 -7.07 0.23 -3.96
N TRP A 29 -7.37 -0.70 -3.08
CA TRP A 29 -8.20 -1.84 -3.40
C TRP A 29 -9.53 -1.35 -4.00
N CYS A 30 -10.05 -2.05 -4.97
CA CYS A 30 -11.40 -1.79 -5.48
C CYS A 30 -12.40 -2.61 -4.68
N TYR A 31 -13.32 -1.92 -4.02
CA TYR A 31 -14.35 -2.52 -3.17
C TYR A 31 -15.68 -2.79 -3.90
N GLY A 32 -15.71 -2.58 -5.23
CA GLY A 32 -16.90 -2.83 -6.06
C GLY A 32 -18.07 -1.91 -5.69
N GLU A 33 -19.19 -2.49 -5.28
CA GLU A 33 -20.39 -1.74 -4.88
C GLU A 33 -20.24 -1.03 -3.53
N LEU A 34 -19.22 -1.38 -2.75
CA LEU A 34 -18.93 -0.70 -1.47
C LEU A 34 -18.13 0.60 -1.65
N GLU A 35 -17.73 0.95 -2.88
CA GLU A 35 -17.02 2.21 -3.14
C GLU A 35 -17.88 3.43 -2.81
N GLY A 36 -17.37 4.26 -1.88
CA GLY A 36 -18.05 5.47 -1.42
C GLY A 36 -19.16 5.23 -0.39
N GLU A 37 -19.43 3.99 -0.04
CA GLU A 37 -20.40 3.64 0.98
C GLU A 37 -19.84 3.85 2.41
N PRO A 38 -20.72 4.02 3.43
CA PRO A 38 -20.29 4.08 4.82
C PRO A 38 -19.49 2.86 5.24
N GLY A 39 -18.45 3.06 6.06
CA GLY A 39 -17.55 1.98 6.51
C GLY A 39 -18.26 0.84 7.28
N GLU A 40 -19.40 1.13 7.88
CA GLU A 40 -20.24 0.15 8.57
C GLU A 40 -20.74 -0.96 7.62
N LEU A 41 -20.98 -0.63 6.34
CA LEU A 41 -21.39 -1.63 5.35
C LEU A 41 -20.24 -2.59 5.03
N LEU A 42 -19.02 -2.09 4.90
CA LEU A 42 -17.84 -2.94 4.73
C LEU A 42 -17.68 -3.88 5.93
N HIS A 43 -17.83 -3.37 7.16
CA HIS A 43 -17.76 -4.21 8.36
C HIS A 43 -18.86 -5.27 8.37
N ALA A 44 -20.09 -4.91 8.00
CA ALA A 44 -21.19 -5.88 7.94
C ALA A 44 -20.94 -7.00 6.91
N VAL A 45 -20.38 -6.67 5.75
CA VAL A 45 -19.99 -7.65 4.72
C VAL A 45 -18.91 -8.59 5.26
N LEU A 46 -17.88 -8.04 5.92
CA LEU A 46 -16.81 -8.85 6.49
C LEU A 46 -17.32 -9.75 7.62
N ASP A 47 -18.11 -9.21 8.53
CA ASP A 47 -18.71 -10.00 9.64
C ASP A 47 -19.56 -11.16 9.11
N ALA A 48 -20.36 -10.91 8.08
CA ALA A 48 -21.15 -11.95 7.42
C ALA A 48 -20.26 -13.00 6.75
N GLY A 49 -19.23 -12.58 6.03
CA GLY A 49 -18.33 -13.48 5.31
C GLY A 49 -17.46 -14.34 6.23
N PHE A 50 -17.04 -13.80 7.38
CA PHE A 50 -16.27 -14.53 8.38
C PHE A 50 -17.15 -15.26 9.41
N GLY A 51 -18.47 -15.03 9.44
CA GLY A 51 -19.38 -15.57 10.43
C GLY A 51 -19.20 -15.00 11.84
N ARG A 52 -18.35 -14.00 12.01
CA ARG A 52 -18.08 -13.26 13.25
C ARG A 52 -17.35 -11.95 12.97
N SER A 53 -17.39 -11.04 13.92
CA SER A 53 -16.57 -9.84 13.85
C SER A 53 -15.10 -10.18 14.11
N LEU A 54 -14.21 -9.56 13.33
CA LEU A 54 -12.78 -9.67 13.45
C LEU A 54 -12.19 -8.35 13.94
N SER A 55 -11.11 -8.42 14.72
CA SER A 55 -10.32 -7.23 15.04
C SER A 55 -9.53 -6.73 13.84
N PHE A 56 -8.98 -5.51 13.91
CA PHE A 56 -8.09 -4.99 12.87
C PHE A 56 -6.86 -5.87 12.66
N GLU A 57 -6.30 -6.38 13.75
CA GLU A 57 -5.14 -7.28 13.71
C GLU A 57 -5.46 -8.61 13.04
N GLU A 58 -6.66 -9.12 13.25
CA GLU A 58 -7.13 -10.33 12.58
C GLU A 58 -7.33 -10.09 11.08
N HIS A 59 -7.95 -8.97 10.69
CA HIS A 59 -8.08 -8.58 9.28
C HIS A 59 -6.71 -8.46 8.60
N ASN A 60 -5.75 -7.79 9.24
CA ASN A 60 -4.41 -7.60 8.69
C ASN A 60 -3.68 -8.93 8.44
N ARG A 61 -3.88 -9.93 9.31
CA ARG A 61 -3.29 -11.27 9.13
C ARG A 61 -3.99 -12.11 8.06
N ARG A 62 -5.18 -11.70 7.64
CA ARG A 62 -6.06 -12.45 6.73
C ARG A 62 -6.41 -11.65 5.49
N LEU A 63 -5.51 -10.78 5.03
CA LEU A 63 -5.75 -9.91 3.87
C LEU A 63 -6.27 -10.66 2.62
N PRO A 64 -5.74 -11.84 2.26
CA PRO A 64 -6.30 -12.61 1.15
C PRO A 64 -7.77 -12.94 1.34
N GLU A 65 -8.14 -13.41 2.51
CA GLU A 65 -9.53 -13.76 2.82
C GLU A 65 -10.42 -12.51 2.88
N VAL A 66 -9.91 -11.40 3.42
CA VAL A 66 -10.63 -10.11 3.45
C VAL A 66 -10.98 -9.65 2.05
N ALA A 67 -10.01 -9.63 1.13
CA ALA A 67 -10.24 -9.24 -0.26
C ALA A 67 -11.24 -10.17 -0.95
N ASP A 68 -11.11 -11.48 -0.74
CA ASP A 68 -11.99 -12.47 -1.35
C ASP A 68 -13.42 -12.44 -0.80
N VAL A 69 -13.60 -12.15 0.50
CA VAL A 69 -14.94 -11.92 1.08
C VAL A 69 -15.62 -10.73 0.42
N ILE A 70 -14.89 -9.62 0.27
CA ILE A 70 -15.41 -8.42 -0.40
C ILE A 70 -15.78 -8.74 -1.85
N ALA A 71 -14.89 -9.39 -2.60
CA ALA A 71 -15.11 -9.73 -3.99
C ALA A 71 -16.27 -10.73 -4.19
N ASN A 72 -16.47 -11.65 -3.24
CA ASN A 72 -17.60 -12.59 -3.28
C ASN A 72 -18.95 -11.91 -2.97
N ALA A 73 -18.94 -10.83 -2.21
CA ALA A 73 -20.16 -10.08 -1.87
C ALA A 73 -20.51 -9.05 -2.97
N ASP A 74 -19.57 -8.67 -3.83
CA ASP A 74 -19.77 -7.69 -4.89
C ASP A 74 -20.49 -8.30 -6.10
N SER A 75 -21.75 -7.92 -6.31
CA SER A 75 -22.54 -8.38 -7.46
C SER A 75 -22.12 -7.72 -8.78
N SER A 76 -21.43 -6.59 -8.71
CA SER A 76 -20.94 -5.87 -9.91
C SER A 76 -19.72 -6.53 -10.55
N GLY A 77 -19.04 -7.42 -9.84
CA GLY A 77 -17.81 -8.07 -10.29
C GLY A 77 -16.61 -7.12 -10.45
N ARG A 78 -16.66 -5.94 -9.86
CA ARG A 78 -15.58 -4.93 -9.92
C ARG A 78 -14.61 -5.00 -8.77
N ALA A 79 -15.02 -5.57 -7.63
CA ALA A 79 -14.13 -5.71 -6.49
C ALA A 79 -12.93 -6.61 -6.82
N GLU A 80 -11.75 -6.19 -6.37
CA GLU A 80 -10.53 -6.93 -6.66
C GLU A 80 -10.38 -8.13 -5.71
N ARG A 81 -10.04 -9.30 -6.26
CA ARG A 81 -9.53 -10.43 -5.47
C ARG A 81 -8.08 -10.21 -5.07
N PHE A 82 -7.66 -10.90 -4.03
CA PHE A 82 -6.31 -10.71 -3.51
C PHE A 82 -5.21 -11.02 -4.52
N ASP A 83 -5.37 -12.05 -5.33
CA ASP A 83 -4.41 -12.44 -6.38
C ASP A 83 -4.18 -11.34 -7.42
N ALA A 84 -5.24 -10.61 -7.80
CA ALA A 84 -5.14 -9.49 -8.72
C ALA A 84 -4.43 -8.28 -8.06
N ILE A 85 -4.71 -8.02 -6.78
CA ILE A 85 -4.03 -6.99 -5.98
C ILE A 85 -2.54 -7.31 -5.85
N GLU A 86 -2.21 -8.53 -5.45
CA GLU A 86 -0.83 -9.02 -5.35
C GLU A 86 -0.10 -8.88 -6.67
N ALA A 87 -0.66 -9.41 -7.76
CA ALA A 87 -0.03 -9.39 -9.07
C ALA A 87 0.32 -7.97 -9.54
N ARG A 88 -0.60 -6.99 -9.37
CA ARG A 88 -0.32 -5.60 -9.77
C ARG A 88 0.75 -4.94 -8.92
N LEU A 89 0.79 -5.22 -7.61
CA LEU A 89 1.74 -4.61 -6.68
C LEU A 89 3.13 -5.22 -6.83
N VAL A 90 3.25 -6.55 -6.92
CA VAL A 90 4.53 -7.23 -7.16
C VAL A 90 5.14 -6.77 -8.48
N ARG A 91 4.33 -6.71 -9.54
CA ARG A 91 4.80 -6.21 -10.83
C ARG A 91 5.29 -4.76 -10.76
N PHE A 92 4.56 -3.88 -10.06
CA PHE A 92 5.01 -2.49 -9.88
C PHE A 92 6.33 -2.42 -9.14
N LEU A 93 6.47 -3.11 -8.00
CA LEU A 93 7.70 -3.09 -7.21
C LEU A 93 8.91 -3.61 -8.00
N SER A 94 8.74 -4.73 -8.71
CA SER A 94 9.83 -5.33 -9.49
C SER A 94 10.30 -4.38 -10.59
N GLU A 95 9.38 -3.83 -11.38
CA GLU A 95 9.71 -2.89 -12.44
C GLU A 95 10.36 -1.59 -11.90
N ALA A 96 9.85 -1.05 -10.78
CA ALA A 96 10.42 0.13 -10.15
C ALA A 96 11.82 -0.13 -9.58
N GLY A 97 12.01 -1.28 -8.92
CA GLY A 97 13.30 -1.70 -8.38
C GLY A 97 14.34 -1.89 -9.47
N ASP A 98 14.00 -2.60 -10.54
CA ASP A 98 14.88 -2.84 -11.67
C ASP A 98 15.23 -1.55 -12.42
N ALA A 99 14.28 -0.65 -12.59
CA ALA A 99 14.51 0.64 -13.22
C ALA A 99 15.55 1.48 -12.46
N VAL A 100 15.41 1.57 -11.12
CA VAL A 100 16.37 2.30 -10.28
C VAL A 100 17.75 1.63 -10.27
N ARG A 101 17.77 0.30 -10.19
CA ARG A 101 19.02 -0.46 -10.21
C ARG A 101 19.79 -0.27 -11.53
N SER A 102 19.08 -0.23 -12.66
CA SER A 102 19.70 -0.02 -13.98
C SER A 102 20.39 1.34 -14.12
N THR A 103 20.01 2.33 -13.30
CA THR A 103 20.62 3.66 -13.25
C THR A 103 21.69 3.82 -12.18
N GLY A 104 22.13 2.74 -11.54
CA GLY A 104 23.16 2.76 -10.50
C GLY A 104 22.62 2.89 -9.08
N GLY A 105 21.33 2.70 -8.87
CA GLY A 105 20.66 2.82 -7.58
C GLY A 105 20.01 4.17 -7.33
N GLY A 106 19.27 4.30 -6.24
CA GLY A 106 18.58 5.53 -5.86
C GLY A 106 17.33 5.28 -5.05
N ASN A 107 16.48 6.31 -4.95
CA ASN A 107 15.22 6.24 -4.22
C ASN A 107 14.04 6.55 -5.14
N VAL A 108 12.95 5.82 -4.97
CA VAL A 108 11.64 6.10 -5.58
C VAL A 108 10.68 6.52 -4.49
N LEU A 109 10.06 7.68 -4.65
CA LEU A 109 8.95 8.09 -3.79
C LEU A 109 7.65 7.60 -4.40
N VAL A 110 6.96 6.72 -3.69
CA VAL A 110 5.65 6.21 -4.05
C VAL A 110 4.60 6.83 -3.14
N VAL A 111 3.54 7.38 -3.72
CA VAL A 111 2.38 7.88 -2.98
C VAL A 111 1.21 6.95 -3.27
N THR A 112 0.68 6.34 -2.23
CA THR A 112 -0.39 5.35 -2.35
C THR A 112 -1.29 5.35 -1.12
N HIS A 113 -2.02 4.29 -0.86
CA HIS A 113 -3.08 4.16 0.13
C HIS A 113 -2.75 3.13 1.21
N SER A 114 -3.50 3.15 2.31
CA SER A 114 -3.18 2.36 3.50
C SER A 114 -3.27 0.85 3.27
N PHE A 115 -4.28 0.35 2.54
CA PHE A 115 -4.39 -1.08 2.25
C PHE A 115 -3.33 -1.56 1.27
N VAL A 116 -2.92 -0.71 0.31
CA VAL A 116 -1.78 -1.01 -0.56
C VAL A 116 -0.50 -1.17 0.26
N VAL A 117 -0.21 -0.23 1.17
CA VAL A 117 0.96 -0.34 2.06
C VAL A 117 0.86 -1.60 2.94
N ARG A 118 -0.33 -1.88 3.50
CA ARG A 118 -0.55 -3.07 4.32
C ARG A 118 -0.33 -4.36 3.52
N THR A 119 -0.79 -4.41 2.29
CA THR A 119 -0.56 -5.55 1.38
C THR A 119 0.93 -5.75 1.12
N LEU A 120 1.67 -4.67 0.84
CA LEU A 120 3.12 -4.77 0.64
C LEU A 120 3.84 -5.29 1.88
N VAL A 121 3.45 -4.83 3.08
CA VAL A 121 3.98 -5.38 4.34
C VAL A 121 3.66 -6.87 4.46
N TYR A 122 2.41 -7.26 4.21
CA TYR A 122 1.97 -8.67 4.25
C TYR A 122 2.78 -9.55 3.29
N LEU A 123 3.04 -9.09 2.07
CA LEU A 123 3.76 -9.86 1.06
C LEU A 123 5.26 -9.97 1.34
N ILE A 124 5.88 -8.93 1.93
CA ILE A 124 7.33 -8.89 2.17
C ILE A 124 7.69 -9.52 3.51
N ASP A 125 6.94 -9.18 4.56
CA ASP A 125 7.16 -9.66 5.93
C ASP A 125 5.83 -9.79 6.69
N PRO A 126 5.11 -10.91 6.53
CA PRO A 126 3.81 -11.10 7.17
C PRO A 126 3.87 -11.10 8.71
N ALA A 127 5.03 -11.34 9.32
CA ALA A 127 5.18 -11.27 10.78
C ALA A 127 5.00 -9.83 11.30
N ARG A 128 5.31 -8.84 10.47
CA ARG A 128 5.19 -7.40 10.80
C ARG A 128 3.89 -6.77 10.32
N VAL A 129 2.93 -7.55 9.86
CA VAL A 129 1.69 -7.02 9.29
C VAL A 129 0.87 -6.16 10.27
N ASN A 130 1.10 -6.28 11.57
CA ASN A 130 0.46 -5.49 12.63
C ASN A 130 1.40 -4.49 13.32
N ASP A 131 2.52 -4.17 12.70
CA ASP A 131 3.48 -3.19 13.24
C ASP A 131 3.67 -2.03 12.24
N PRO A 132 2.89 -0.94 12.43
CA PRO A 132 1.78 -0.71 13.36
C PRO A 132 0.46 -1.36 12.90
N VAL A 133 -0.53 -1.54 13.78
CA VAL A 133 -1.85 -2.11 13.45
C VAL A 133 -2.61 -1.27 12.42
N LYS A 134 -2.51 0.04 12.50
CA LYS A 134 -3.06 0.99 11.51
C LYS A 134 -1.93 1.81 10.91
N ILE A 135 -1.89 1.88 9.59
CA ILE A 135 -0.96 2.77 8.87
C ILE A 135 -1.44 4.21 9.04
N PRO A 136 -0.67 5.09 9.70
CA PRO A 136 -1.07 6.48 9.87
C PRO A 136 -1.12 7.23 8.54
N ASN A 137 -2.01 8.20 8.43
CA ASN A 137 -2.02 9.11 7.30
C ASN A 137 -0.70 9.90 7.25
N THR A 138 -0.26 10.22 6.04
CA THR A 138 1.00 10.97 5.82
C THR A 138 2.26 10.29 6.39
N SER A 139 2.20 9.00 6.67
CA SER A 139 3.36 8.22 7.12
C SER A 139 4.22 7.72 5.96
N VAL A 140 5.44 7.30 6.27
CA VAL A 140 6.39 6.71 5.32
C VAL A 140 6.66 5.27 5.68
N THR A 141 6.58 4.40 4.70
CA THR A 141 7.05 3.01 4.79
C THR A 141 8.25 2.85 3.85
N ARG A 142 9.34 2.28 4.34
CA ARG A 142 10.56 2.06 3.58
C ARG A 142 10.65 0.61 3.12
N ILE A 143 10.90 0.42 1.82
CA ILE A 143 11.13 -0.90 1.23
C ILE A 143 12.45 -0.82 0.47
N GLY A 144 13.42 -1.64 0.87
CA GLY A 144 14.68 -1.83 0.14
C GLY A 144 14.53 -2.89 -0.94
N TYR A 145 15.37 -2.81 -1.98
CA TYR A 145 15.50 -3.83 -3.02
C TYR A 145 16.98 -4.08 -3.31
N ASP A 146 17.46 -5.32 -3.12
CA ASP A 146 18.85 -5.69 -3.32
C ASP A 146 19.13 -6.26 -4.71
N GLY A 147 18.10 -6.41 -5.54
CA GLY A 147 18.15 -6.98 -6.89
C GLY A 147 17.62 -8.40 -6.98
N GLU A 148 17.29 -9.01 -5.84
CA GLU A 148 16.70 -10.35 -5.76
C GLU A 148 15.43 -10.34 -4.92
N ARG A 149 15.42 -9.61 -3.81
CA ARG A 149 14.31 -9.58 -2.85
C ARG A 149 14.04 -8.18 -2.34
N PHE A 150 12.81 -8.00 -1.89
CA PHE A 150 12.40 -6.81 -1.16
C PHE A 150 12.66 -6.99 0.34
N ILE A 151 13.10 -5.93 0.99
CA ILE A 151 13.43 -5.90 2.41
C ILE A 151 12.58 -4.81 3.05
N LEU A 152 11.74 -5.18 4.02
CA LEU A 152 10.92 -4.25 4.74
C LEU A 152 11.75 -3.48 5.79
N GLY A 153 11.81 -2.17 5.63
CA GLY A 153 12.41 -1.26 6.61
C GLY A 153 11.38 -0.81 7.65
N GLU A 154 11.39 0.48 7.97
CA GLU A 154 10.41 1.10 8.86
C GLU A 154 9.04 1.18 8.20
N VAL A 155 7.98 0.91 8.98
CA VAL A 155 6.60 0.89 8.50
C VAL A 155 5.81 1.99 9.18
N GLY A 156 5.14 2.83 8.40
CA GLY A 156 4.18 3.81 8.92
C GLY A 156 4.81 4.89 9.80
N SER A 157 6.09 5.22 9.60
CA SER A 157 6.76 6.28 10.34
C SER A 157 6.16 7.65 10.03
N THR A 158 5.89 8.41 11.08
CA THR A 158 5.51 9.82 10.99
C THR A 158 6.68 10.75 11.31
N ASP A 159 7.84 10.18 11.65
CA ASP A 159 9.09 10.93 11.77
C ASP A 159 9.69 11.16 10.37
N TRP A 160 9.81 12.43 10.02
CA TRP A 160 10.34 12.89 8.75
C TRP A 160 11.80 13.34 8.82
N SER A 161 12.43 13.18 9.99
CA SER A 161 13.86 13.43 10.14
C SER A 161 14.65 12.32 9.44
N VAL A 162 15.25 12.67 8.32
CA VAL A 162 16.17 11.82 7.55
C VAL A 162 17.56 12.42 7.64
#